data_8794bbbf9ca405f598645d9f3de0e532
#
_entry.id   8794bbbf9ca405f598645d9f3de0e532
#
_cell.length_a   1.000
_cell.length_b   1.000
_cell.length_c   1.000
_cell.angle_alpha   90.00
_cell.angle_beta   90.00
_cell.angle_gamma   90.00
#
_symmetry.space_group_name_H-M   'P 1'
#
loop_
_entity.id
_entity.type
_entity.pdbx_description
1 polymer ?
#
loop_
_entity_poly.entity_id
_entity_poly.type
_entity_poly.pdbx_seq_one_letter_code
_entity_poly.pdbx_strand_id
1 'polypeptide(L)'
;FIMSLCEQLMGNIGPQEKSIIDRCADNIYRDYLKHYEGNCPTLKDLHDDLLKQVEPKAHDIALALELFTSGTLNVFSHQTNIDTNNRILCFDIQDLGENLKPLGLLVMLDAILNRVIKNRQAGKYTHVYIDEIYLFFANNNVNGSSGINNYSSEFLFKCWKRFRKYYAMLTGITQNVEECLMADRARLMFANSEFLLMFNQAPTDRIELAKLLNISDTQLDYITNAQAGHGLIKVGGGIVPFVNEFPRDTRLYKLMTTKPGEL
;
A
#
# COMPACT_ATOMS: atom_id res chain seq x y z
N PHE A 1 3.94 -11.33 -8.33
CA PHE A 1 2.58 -10.77 -8.25
C PHE A 1 1.51 -11.86 -8.25
N ILE A 2 1.35 -12.68 -9.33
CA ILE A 2 0.27 -13.70 -9.45
C ILE A 2 0.24 -14.66 -8.27
N MET A 3 1.37 -15.21 -7.85
CA MET A 3 1.47 -16.08 -6.69
C MET A 3 0.92 -15.42 -5.44
N SER A 4 1.33 -14.18 -5.19
CA SER A 4 0.87 -13.40 -4.03
C SER A 4 -0.60 -13.05 -4.10
N LEU A 5 -1.12 -12.80 -5.30
CA LEU A 5 -2.53 -12.59 -5.55
C LEU A 5 -3.34 -13.86 -5.22
N CYS A 6 -2.89 -15.02 -5.67
CA CYS A 6 -3.54 -16.30 -5.35
C CYS A 6 -3.45 -16.59 -3.83
N GLU A 7 -2.31 -16.37 -3.19
CA GLU A 7 -2.16 -16.48 -1.73
C GLU A 7 -3.12 -15.55 -0.98
N GLN A 8 -3.32 -14.35 -1.51
CA GLN A 8 -4.26 -13.37 -0.96
C GLN A 8 -5.72 -13.85 -1.04
N LEU A 9 -6.12 -14.42 -2.18
CA LEU A 9 -7.50 -14.81 -2.45
C LEU A 9 -7.87 -16.16 -1.84
N MET A 10 -6.92 -17.09 -1.78
CA MET A 10 -7.15 -18.48 -1.35
C MET A 10 -6.64 -18.77 0.08
N GLY A 11 -5.85 -17.88 0.65
CA GLY A 11 -5.18 -18.13 1.92
C GLY A 11 -3.90 -18.95 1.76
N ASN A 12 -3.74 -19.98 2.59
CA ASN A 12 -2.52 -20.77 2.59
C ASN A 12 -2.49 -21.74 1.39
N ILE A 13 -1.51 -21.54 0.48
CA ILE A 13 -1.32 -22.35 -0.73
C ILE A 13 -0.16 -23.32 -0.51
N GLY A 14 -0.40 -24.61 -0.72
CA GLY A 14 0.61 -25.65 -0.61
C GLY A 14 1.61 -25.68 -1.78
N PRO A 15 2.70 -26.47 -1.67
CA PRO A 15 3.73 -26.53 -2.72
C PRO A 15 3.20 -27.01 -4.08
N GLN A 16 2.21 -27.91 -4.10
CA GLN A 16 1.63 -28.43 -5.34
C GLN A 16 0.80 -27.36 -6.05
N GLU A 17 -0.04 -26.65 -5.31
CA GLU A 17 -0.82 -25.55 -5.83
C GLU A 17 0.09 -24.42 -6.37
N LYS A 18 1.19 -24.11 -5.67
CA LYS A 18 2.19 -23.14 -6.14
C LYS A 18 2.79 -23.54 -7.50
N SER A 19 3.13 -24.84 -7.67
CA SER A 19 3.68 -25.34 -8.93
C SER A 19 2.65 -25.29 -10.07
N ILE A 20 1.38 -25.53 -9.79
CA ILE A 20 0.30 -25.43 -10.77
C ILE A 20 0.11 -23.97 -11.21
N ILE A 21 0.00 -23.05 -10.23
CA ILE A 21 -0.15 -21.61 -10.50
C ILE A 21 1.04 -21.07 -11.31
N ASP A 22 2.26 -21.43 -10.96
CA ASP A 22 3.48 -21.01 -11.67
C ASP A 22 3.47 -21.50 -13.13
N ARG A 23 3.15 -22.77 -13.36
CA ARG A 23 3.02 -23.34 -14.71
C ARG A 23 1.94 -22.64 -15.54
N CYS A 24 0.76 -22.43 -14.97
CA CYS A 24 -0.33 -21.74 -15.68
C CYS A 24 0.02 -20.28 -15.97
N ALA A 25 0.68 -19.60 -15.03
CA ALA A 25 1.18 -18.24 -15.24
C ALA A 25 2.21 -18.20 -16.38
N ASP A 26 3.19 -19.12 -16.42
CA ASP A 26 4.13 -19.23 -17.53
C ASP A 26 3.42 -19.48 -18.87
N ASN A 27 2.43 -20.35 -18.90
CA ASN A 27 1.66 -20.65 -20.10
C ASN A 27 0.99 -19.40 -20.69
N ILE A 28 0.26 -18.63 -19.89
CA ILE A 28 -0.49 -17.46 -20.37
C ILE A 28 0.41 -16.30 -20.74
N TYR A 29 1.56 -16.11 -20.04
CA TYR A 29 2.48 -15.02 -20.32
C TYR A 29 3.54 -15.33 -21.37
N ARG A 30 3.76 -16.59 -21.73
CA ARG A 30 4.85 -17.05 -22.60
C ARG A 30 4.92 -16.30 -23.92
N ASP A 31 3.81 -16.17 -24.61
CA ASP A 31 3.79 -15.51 -25.92
C ASP A 31 3.79 -13.99 -25.79
N TYR A 32 3.07 -13.45 -24.80
CA TYR A 32 3.09 -12.02 -24.51
C TYR A 32 4.51 -11.52 -24.18
N LEU A 33 5.27 -12.24 -23.35
CA LEU A 33 6.62 -11.83 -22.94
C LEU A 33 7.65 -11.92 -24.06
N LYS A 34 7.41 -12.68 -25.13
CA LYS A 34 8.32 -12.74 -26.29
C LYS A 34 8.30 -11.46 -27.13
N HIS A 35 7.13 -10.88 -27.28
CA HIS A 35 6.92 -9.81 -28.25
C HIS A 35 6.38 -8.51 -27.61
N TYR A 36 5.77 -8.60 -26.43
CA TYR A 36 5.03 -7.52 -25.76
C TYR A 36 3.93 -6.91 -26.64
N GLU A 37 3.37 -7.72 -27.53
CA GLU A 37 2.30 -7.36 -28.45
C GLU A 37 0.96 -7.97 -28.00
N GLY A 38 -0.14 -7.30 -28.32
CA GLY A 38 -1.48 -7.74 -27.96
C GLY A 38 -1.89 -7.35 -26.54
N ASN A 39 -2.92 -8.02 -26.03
CA ASN A 39 -3.46 -7.76 -24.70
C ASN A 39 -2.62 -8.49 -23.64
N CYS A 40 -2.29 -7.79 -22.56
CA CYS A 40 -1.66 -8.42 -21.41
C CYS A 40 -2.60 -9.48 -20.81
N PRO A 41 -2.11 -10.69 -20.46
CA PRO A 41 -2.94 -11.70 -19.80
C PRO A 41 -3.59 -11.18 -18.53
N THR A 42 -4.82 -11.58 -18.32
CA THR A 42 -5.67 -11.19 -17.19
C THR A 42 -5.82 -12.33 -16.18
N LEU A 43 -6.47 -12.07 -15.05
CA LEU A 43 -6.82 -13.10 -14.08
C LEU A 43 -7.79 -14.14 -14.67
N LYS A 44 -8.63 -13.73 -15.63
CA LYS A 44 -9.52 -14.62 -16.36
C LYS A 44 -8.75 -15.62 -17.23
N ASP A 45 -7.69 -15.18 -17.91
CA ASP A 45 -6.85 -16.06 -18.71
C ASP A 45 -6.16 -17.11 -17.82
N LEU A 46 -5.73 -16.74 -16.62
CA LEU A 46 -5.21 -17.69 -15.64
C LEU A 46 -6.26 -18.72 -15.21
N HIS A 47 -7.46 -18.28 -14.89
CA HIS A 47 -8.58 -19.17 -14.55
C HIS A 47 -8.87 -20.14 -15.67
N ASP A 48 -8.96 -19.67 -16.91
CA ASP A 48 -9.27 -20.49 -18.07
C ASP A 48 -8.14 -21.52 -18.38
N ASP A 49 -6.87 -21.16 -18.08
CA ASP A 49 -5.75 -22.11 -18.22
C ASP A 49 -5.73 -23.15 -17.10
N LEU A 50 -6.08 -22.77 -15.88
CA LEU A 50 -6.25 -23.70 -14.76
C LEU A 50 -7.31 -24.77 -15.04
N LEU A 51 -8.43 -24.42 -15.68
CA LEU A 51 -9.48 -25.35 -16.07
C LEU A 51 -9.03 -26.36 -17.14
N LYS A 52 -7.98 -26.07 -17.93
CA LYS A 52 -7.41 -26.98 -18.92
C LYS A 52 -6.47 -28.03 -18.31
N GLN A 53 -6.05 -27.86 -17.08
CA GLN A 53 -5.15 -28.78 -16.41
C GLN A 53 -5.88 -30.03 -15.98
N VAL A 54 -5.16 -31.19 -15.96
CA VAL A 54 -5.74 -32.47 -15.60
C VAL A 54 -5.81 -32.73 -14.09
N GLU A 55 -5.06 -31.97 -13.31
CA GLU A 55 -4.97 -32.12 -11.85
C GLU A 55 -6.23 -31.60 -11.17
N PRO A 56 -6.87 -32.36 -10.26
CA PRO A 56 -8.03 -31.87 -9.51
C PRO A 56 -7.75 -30.56 -8.73
N LYS A 57 -6.57 -30.43 -8.19
CA LYS A 57 -6.15 -29.21 -7.48
C LYS A 57 -6.13 -27.96 -8.35
N ALA A 58 -5.90 -28.09 -9.66
CA ALA A 58 -6.01 -26.95 -10.57
C ALA A 58 -7.45 -26.46 -10.69
N HIS A 59 -8.40 -27.37 -10.70
CA HIS A 59 -9.83 -27.07 -10.70
C HIS A 59 -10.28 -26.46 -9.37
N ASP A 60 -9.74 -26.91 -8.23
CA ASP A 60 -10.00 -26.31 -6.92
C ASP A 60 -9.51 -24.84 -6.88
N ILE A 61 -8.33 -24.58 -7.45
CA ILE A 61 -7.79 -23.21 -7.58
C ILE A 61 -8.69 -22.36 -8.50
N ALA A 62 -9.09 -22.90 -9.66
CA ALA A 62 -9.98 -22.21 -10.59
C ALA A 62 -11.31 -21.84 -9.91
N LEU A 63 -11.92 -22.79 -9.18
CA LEU A 63 -13.15 -22.56 -8.43
C LEU A 63 -12.99 -21.45 -7.37
N ALA A 64 -11.86 -21.42 -6.66
CA ALA A 64 -11.57 -20.37 -5.69
C ALA A 64 -11.41 -18.98 -6.34
N LEU A 65 -10.91 -18.93 -7.59
CA LEU A 65 -10.75 -17.70 -8.35
C LEU A 65 -12.03 -17.26 -9.09
N GLU A 66 -13.04 -18.12 -9.22
CA GLU A 66 -14.25 -17.87 -10.03
C GLU A 66 -14.97 -16.58 -9.58
N LEU A 67 -15.09 -16.36 -8.28
CA LEU A 67 -15.71 -15.16 -7.71
C LEU A 67 -15.07 -13.87 -8.23
N PHE A 68 -13.74 -13.87 -8.45
CA PHE A 68 -12.93 -12.74 -8.87
C PHE A 68 -12.69 -12.65 -10.37
N THR A 69 -13.10 -13.65 -11.14
CA THR A 69 -12.90 -13.71 -12.61
C THR A 69 -14.20 -13.56 -13.39
N SER A 70 -15.20 -14.35 -13.06
CA SER A 70 -16.53 -14.35 -13.70
C SER A 70 -17.67 -14.04 -12.73
N GLY A 71 -17.40 -14.06 -11.42
CA GLY A 71 -18.38 -13.74 -10.38
C GLY A 71 -18.54 -12.25 -10.13
N THR A 72 -19.19 -11.91 -9.01
CA THR A 72 -19.58 -10.52 -8.68
C THR A 72 -18.41 -9.62 -8.28
N LEU A 73 -17.25 -10.18 -7.97
CA LEU A 73 -16.04 -9.43 -7.56
C LEU A 73 -14.98 -9.36 -8.68
N ASN A 74 -15.38 -9.41 -9.93
CA ASN A 74 -14.49 -9.51 -11.11
C ASN A 74 -13.82 -8.18 -11.54
N VAL A 75 -13.85 -7.15 -10.70
CA VAL A 75 -13.36 -5.79 -11.04
C VAL A 75 -11.91 -5.80 -11.53
N PHE A 76 -11.05 -6.67 -10.99
CA PHE A 76 -9.63 -6.76 -11.33
C PHE A 76 -9.29 -7.81 -12.39
N SER A 77 -10.29 -8.43 -13.05
CA SER A 77 -10.09 -9.44 -14.07
C SER A 77 -10.09 -8.89 -15.51
N HIS A 78 -10.23 -7.60 -15.67
CA HIS A 78 -10.32 -6.94 -16.97
C HIS A 78 -8.99 -6.33 -17.42
N GLN A 79 -8.89 -6.00 -18.71
CA GLN A 79 -7.78 -5.20 -19.23
C GLN A 79 -7.75 -3.83 -18.54
N THR A 80 -6.55 -3.31 -18.33
CA THR A 80 -6.37 -1.98 -17.74
C THR A 80 -7.03 -0.93 -18.65
N ASN A 81 -7.97 -0.17 -18.09
CA ASN A 81 -8.77 0.84 -18.81
C ASN A 81 -8.43 2.26 -18.38
N ILE A 82 -7.37 2.45 -17.58
CA ILE A 82 -6.92 3.77 -17.10
C ILE A 82 -5.56 4.12 -17.73
N ASP A 83 -5.37 5.42 -18.02
CA ASP A 83 -4.05 5.91 -18.43
C ASP A 83 -3.17 6.16 -17.20
N THR A 84 -2.17 5.31 -17.03
CA THR A 84 -1.18 5.42 -15.96
C THR A 84 0.04 6.27 -16.32
N ASN A 85 0.07 6.94 -17.49
CA ASN A 85 1.22 7.73 -17.91
C ASN A 85 1.21 9.17 -17.38
N ASN A 86 0.12 9.58 -16.72
CA ASN A 86 0.01 10.91 -16.13
C ASN A 86 1.11 11.16 -15.08
N ARG A 87 1.54 12.44 -14.98
CA ARG A 87 2.55 12.86 -14.01
C ARG A 87 2.07 12.71 -12.57
N ILE A 88 0.79 12.93 -12.32
CA ILE A 88 0.13 12.78 -11.02
C ILE A 88 -0.93 11.70 -11.18
N LEU A 89 -0.86 10.68 -10.33
CA LEU A 89 -1.84 9.60 -10.22
C LEU A 89 -2.37 9.57 -8.79
N CYS A 90 -3.68 9.45 -8.67
CA CYS A 90 -4.35 9.20 -7.41
C CYS A 90 -5.10 7.88 -7.51
N PHE A 91 -4.84 6.99 -6.56
CA PHE A 91 -5.58 5.73 -6.39
C PHE A 91 -6.55 5.92 -5.24
N ASP A 92 -7.83 6.00 -5.55
CA ASP A 92 -8.89 6.03 -4.55
C ASP A 92 -9.41 4.61 -4.33
N ILE A 93 -9.40 4.16 -3.08
CA ILE A 93 -9.85 2.84 -2.66
C ILE A 93 -11.04 2.91 -1.71
N GLN A 94 -11.61 4.10 -1.52
CA GLN A 94 -12.68 4.33 -0.55
C GLN A 94 -13.92 3.49 -0.86
N ASP A 95 -14.30 3.43 -2.14
CA ASP A 95 -15.49 2.72 -2.60
C ASP A 95 -15.27 1.20 -2.81
N LEU A 96 -14.05 0.71 -2.59
CA LEU A 96 -13.80 -0.73 -2.61
C LEU A 96 -14.42 -1.38 -1.37
N GLY A 97 -15.38 -2.29 -1.58
CA GLY A 97 -15.94 -3.09 -0.50
C GLY A 97 -14.85 -3.88 0.26
N GLU A 98 -15.12 -4.21 1.52
CA GLU A 98 -14.15 -4.87 2.42
C GLU A 98 -13.49 -6.12 1.81
N ASN A 99 -14.23 -6.88 1.00
CA ASN A 99 -13.72 -8.08 0.32
C ASN A 99 -12.71 -7.78 -0.79
N LEU A 100 -12.77 -6.60 -1.40
CA LEU A 100 -11.91 -6.19 -2.50
C LEU A 100 -10.75 -5.29 -2.05
N LYS A 101 -10.83 -4.64 -0.90
CA LYS A 101 -9.78 -3.76 -0.38
C LYS A 101 -8.39 -4.42 -0.37
N PRO A 102 -8.22 -5.65 0.15
CA PRO A 102 -6.91 -6.29 0.20
C PRO A 102 -6.34 -6.55 -1.20
N LEU A 103 -7.20 -6.97 -2.14
CA LEU A 103 -6.81 -7.17 -3.53
C LEU A 103 -6.47 -5.84 -4.20
N GLY A 104 -7.27 -4.81 -4.00
CA GLY A 104 -7.03 -3.45 -4.49
C GLY A 104 -5.71 -2.88 -4.00
N LEU A 105 -5.38 -3.04 -2.71
CA LEU A 105 -4.10 -2.64 -2.13
C LEU A 105 -2.92 -3.35 -2.80
N LEU A 106 -3.04 -4.64 -3.07
CA LEU A 106 -2.00 -5.41 -3.74
C LEU A 106 -1.78 -4.95 -5.19
N VAL A 107 -2.87 -4.77 -5.96
CA VAL A 107 -2.82 -4.28 -7.35
C VAL A 107 -2.22 -2.87 -7.40
N MET A 108 -2.64 -1.99 -6.49
CA MET A 108 -2.14 -0.62 -6.39
C MET A 108 -0.64 -0.60 -6.07
N LEU A 109 -0.18 -1.39 -5.09
CA LEU A 109 1.23 -1.46 -4.72
C LEU A 109 2.09 -1.97 -5.88
N ASP A 110 1.61 -2.97 -6.63
CA ASP A 110 2.31 -3.48 -7.81
C ASP A 110 2.40 -2.41 -8.92
N ALA A 111 1.30 -1.71 -9.19
CA ALA A 111 1.27 -0.59 -10.15
C ALA A 111 2.26 0.53 -9.75
N ILE A 112 2.33 0.90 -8.47
CA ILE A 112 3.28 1.87 -7.93
C ILE A 112 4.72 1.39 -8.13
N LEU A 113 5.02 0.14 -7.78
CA LEU A 113 6.37 -0.42 -7.93
C LEU A 113 6.82 -0.42 -9.38
N ASN A 114 5.96 -0.88 -10.30
CA ASN A 114 6.25 -0.89 -11.73
C ASN A 114 6.51 0.53 -12.25
N ARG A 115 5.73 1.52 -11.80
CA ARG A 115 5.95 2.92 -12.13
C ARG A 115 7.28 3.46 -11.60
N VAL A 116 7.62 3.15 -10.36
CA VAL A 116 8.90 3.53 -9.74
C VAL A 116 10.08 2.96 -10.54
N ILE A 117 10.00 1.68 -10.93
CA ILE A 117 11.05 1.03 -11.74
C ILE A 117 11.19 1.71 -13.11
N LYS A 118 10.07 1.96 -13.80
CA LYS A 118 10.04 2.64 -15.10
C LYS A 118 10.62 4.05 -15.01
N ASN A 119 10.24 4.81 -13.99
CA ASN A 119 10.74 6.17 -13.77
C ASN A 119 12.25 6.17 -13.46
N ARG A 120 12.73 5.23 -12.64
CA ARG A 120 14.17 5.07 -12.39
C ARG A 120 14.97 4.84 -13.67
N GLN A 121 14.50 3.96 -14.55
CA GLN A 121 15.15 3.70 -15.85
C GLN A 121 15.21 4.95 -16.71
N ALA A 122 14.22 5.83 -16.59
CA ALA A 122 14.14 7.13 -17.28
C ALA A 122 14.87 8.28 -16.52
N GLY A 123 15.57 7.99 -15.41
CA GLY A 123 16.27 8.99 -14.59
C GLY A 123 15.31 9.95 -13.85
N LYS A 124 14.05 9.56 -13.62
CA LYS A 124 13.02 10.39 -12.97
C LYS A 124 12.84 10.00 -11.52
N TYR A 125 12.65 11.00 -10.66
CA TYR A 125 12.25 10.80 -9.27
C TYR A 125 10.75 10.50 -9.18
N THR A 126 10.38 9.69 -8.18
CA THR A 126 8.99 9.36 -7.88
C THR A 126 8.69 9.67 -6.43
N HIS A 127 7.61 10.42 -6.19
CA HIS A 127 7.09 10.67 -4.84
C HIS A 127 5.81 9.86 -4.68
N VAL A 128 5.75 9.06 -3.63
CA VAL A 128 4.60 8.23 -3.28
C VAL A 128 4.09 8.69 -1.93
N TYR A 129 2.83 9.08 -1.86
CA TYR A 129 2.14 9.46 -0.63
C TYR A 129 1.05 8.43 -0.36
N ILE A 130 1.04 7.89 0.84
CA ILE A 130 0.04 6.92 1.29
C ILE A 130 -0.68 7.53 2.48
N ASP A 131 -1.92 7.90 2.26
CA ASP A 131 -2.81 8.34 3.34
C ASP A 131 -3.39 7.13 4.08
N GLU A 132 -3.65 7.31 5.37
CA GLU A 132 -4.12 6.25 6.28
C GLU A 132 -3.29 4.95 6.17
N ILE A 133 -1.94 5.12 6.23
CA ILE A 133 -0.99 4.01 6.05
C ILE A 133 -1.20 2.87 7.06
N TYR A 134 -1.85 3.12 8.20
CA TYR A 134 -2.17 2.10 9.20
C TYR A 134 -3.02 0.95 8.61
N LEU A 135 -3.83 1.21 7.57
CA LEU A 135 -4.64 0.19 6.90
C LEU A 135 -3.82 -0.99 6.36
N PHE A 136 -2.54 -0.77 6.06
CA PHE A 136 -1.63 -1.85 5.65
C PHE A 136 -1.18 -2.74 6.80
N PHE A 137 -1.35 -2.29 8.05
CA PHE A 137 -0.88 -2.97 9.25
C PHE A 137 -2.02 -3.46 10.14
N ALA A 138 -3.24 -2.94 9.94
CA ALA A 138 -4.39 -3.31 10.75
C ALA A 138 -4.59 -4.83 10.72
N ASN A 139 -4.51 -5.46 11.89
CA ASN A 139 -4.76 -6.88 12.06
C ASN A 139 -6.28 -7.09 12.04
N ASN A 140 -6.82 -7.54 10.92
CA ASN A 140 -8.20 -8.04 10.86
C ASN A 140 -8.28 -9.42 11.55
N ASN A 141 -7.98 -9.46 12.85
CA ASN A 141 -8.10 -10.66 13.68
C ASN A 141 -9.58 -11.07 13.95
N VAL A 142 -10.54 -10.40 13.32
CA VAL A 142 -11.95 -10.61 13.65
C VAL A 142 -12.52 -11.91 13.07
N ASN A 143 -11.91 -12.55 12.06
CA ASN A 143 -12.44 -13.79 11.47
C ASN A 143 -11.38 -14.78 10.95
N GLY A 144 -10.23 -14.92 11.61
CA GLY A 144 -9.29 -16.01 11.28
C GLY A 144 -8.54 -15.87 9.94
N SER A 145 -8.65 -14.74 9.25
CA SER A 145 -7.97 -14.46 7.99
C SER A 145 -6.57 -13.88 8.23
N SER A 146 -5.69 -14.66 8.84
CA SER A 146 -4.31 -14.23 9.18
C SER A 146 -3.39 -13.97 7.99
N GLY A 147 -3.84 -14.16 6.76
CA GLY A 147 -3.00 -14.07 5.54
C GLY A 147 -2.97 -12.71 4.87
N ILE A 148 -4.06 -11.97 4.93
CA ILE A 148 -4.35 -10.85 4.01
C ILE A 148 -3.45 -9.64 4.24
N ASN A 149 -3.28 -9.21 5.49
CA ASN A 149 -2.48 -8.02 5.79
C ASN A 149 -0.96 -8.29 5.87
N ASN A 150 -0.55 -9.55 6.00
CA ASN A 150 0.87 -9.89 6.07
C ASN A 150 1.62 -9.60 4.77
N TYR A 151 1.02 -9.89 3.60
CA TYR A 151 1.69 -9.67 2.32
C TYR A 151 1.81 -8.18 1.99
N SER A 152 0.72 -7.41 2.08
CA SER A 152 0.73 -5.98 1.80
C SER A 152 1.67 -5.22 2.74
N SER A 153 1.67 -5.54 4.02
CA SER A 153 2.58 -4.94 5.00
C SER A 153 4.04 -5.33 4.76
N GLU A 154 4.31 -6.58 4.36
CA GLU A 154 5.66 -7.03 4.01
C GLU A 154 6.17 -6.36 2.74
N PHE A 155 5.31 -6.26 1.72
CA PHE A 155 5.63 -5.60 0.48
C PHE A 155 5.93 -4.12 0.70
N LEU A 156 5.06 -3.41 1.43
CA LEU A 156 5.26 -2.02 1.80
C LEU A 156 6.55 -1.81 2.58
N PHE A 157 6.86 -2.68 3.54
CA PHE A 157 8.10 -2.62 4.30
C PHE A 157 9.36 -2.83 3.43
N LYS A 158 9.28 -3.73 2.44
CA LYS A 158 10.34 -3.89 1.43
C LYS A 158 10.52 -2.63 0.58
N CYS A 159 9.42 -2.01 0.17
CA CYS A 159 9.42 -0.74 -0.56
C CYS A 159 10.05 0.38 0.29
N TRP A 160 9.66 0.50 1.57
CA TRP A 160 10.20 1.49 2.50
C TRP A 160 11.72 1.47 2.59
N LYS A 161 12.28 0.27 2.68
CA LYS A 161 13.73 0.09 2.73
C LYS A 161 14.45 0.33 1.40
N ARG A 162 13.79 0.09 0.28
CA ARG A 162 14.43 -0.01 -1.04
C ARG A 162 14.21 1.20 -1.94
N PHE A 163 13.13 1.95 -1.76
CA PHE A 163 12.74 3.01 -2.68
C PHE A 163 13.80 4.08 -2.88
N ARG A 164 14.59 4.39 -1.85
CA ARG A 164 15.75 5.30 -2.01
C ARG A 164 16.70 4.87 -3.14
N LYS A 165 16.91 3.56 -3.33
CA LYS A 165 17.76 3.03 -4.40
C LYS A 165 17.10 3.12 -5.78
N TYR A 166 15.80 3.41 -5.81
CA TYR A 166 15.00 3.53 -7.04
C TYR A 166 14.63 4.99 -7.34
N TYR A 167 15.32 5.96 -6.74
CA TYR A 167 14.99 7.39 -6.84
C TYR A 167 13.54 7.68 -6.45
N ALA A 168 13.04 6.97 -5.48
CA ALA A 168 11.69 7.15 -4.98
C ALA A 168 11.68 7.52 -3.49
N MET A 169 10.77 8.43 -3.13
CA MET A 169 10.46 8.80 -1.76
C MET A 169 9.07 8.31 -1.40
N LEU A 170 8.97 7.61 -0.28
CA LEU A 170 7.72 7.07 0.23
C LEU A 170 7.35 7.80 1.51
N THR A 171 6.18 8.42 1.52
CA THR A 171 5.64 9.16 2.66
C THR A 171 4.36 8.49 3.13
N GLY A 172 4.33 8.07 4.37
CA GLY A 172 3.12 7.56 5.03
C GLY A 172 2.50 8.65 5.90
N ILE A 173 1.19 8.76 5.83
CA ILE A 173 0.37 9.69 6.62
C ILE A 173 -0.58 8.84 7.45
N THR A 174 -0.74 9.16 8.73
CA THR A 174 -1.69 8.48 9.59
C THR A 174 -2.16 9.39 10.71
N GLN A 175 -3.40 9.22 11.12
CA GLN A 175 -3.96 9.79 12.34
C GLN A 175 -3.97 8.77 13.49
N ASN A 176 -3.77 7.50 13.18
CA ASN A 176 -3.84 6.37 14.12
C ASN A 176 -2.45 5.76 14.35
N VAL A 177 -1.70 6.40 15.23
CA VAL A 177 -0.32 5.97 15.53
C VAL A 177 -0.31 4.70 16.33
N GLU A 178 -1.22 4.53 17.30
CA GLU A 178 -1.29 3.35 18.15
C GLU A 178 -1.47 2.07 17.33
N GLU A 179 -2.44 2.04 16.40
CA GLU A 179 -2.65 0.89 15.51
C GLU A 179 -1.41 0.59 14.64
N CYS A 180 -0.75 1.63 14.13
CA CYS A 180 0.50 1.45 13.41
C CYS A 180 1.56 0.79 14.29
N LEU A 181 1.72 1.26 15.53
CA LEU A 181 2.75 0.78 16.45
C LEU A 181 2.48 -0.60 17.04
N MET A 182 1.27 -1.15 16.89
CA MET A 182 0.98 -2.55 17.21
C MET A 182 1.70 -3.53 16.28
N ALA A 183 2.05 -3.11 15.07
CA ALA A 183 2.74 -3.94 14.11
C ALA A 183 4.27 -3.71 14.14
N ASP A 184 5.05 -4.77 14.35
CA ASP A 184 6.52 -4.69 14.40
C ASP A 184 7.12 -4.06 13.13
N ARG A 185 6.56 -4.35 11.96
CA ARG A 185 7.03 -3.77 10.69
C ARG A 185 6.83 -2.27 10.64
N ALA A 186 5.70 -1.78 11.11
CA ALA A 186 5.45 -0.34 11.19
C ALA A 186 6.39 0.33 12.20
N ARG A 187 6.62 -0.26 13.39
CA ARG A 187 7.63 0.23 14.35
C ARG A 187 9.01 0.40 13.70
N LEU A 188 9.42 -0.59 12.92
CA LEU A 188 10.68 -0.52 12.18
C LEU A 188 10.67 0.54 11.07
N MET A 189 9.53 0.80 10.43
CA MET A 189 9.40 1.87 9.45
C MET A 189 9.53 3.24 10.12
N PHE A 190 8.85 3.48 11.23
CA PHE A 190 8.99 4.71 12.01
C PHE A 190 10.45 4.95 12.46
N ALA A 191 11.09 3.92 13.03
CA ALA A 191 12.48 4.02 13.50
C ALA A 191 13.48 4.31 12.36
N ASN A 192 13.22 3.80 11.15
CA ASN A 192 14.07 3.97 9.98
C ASN A 192 13.65 5.14 9.08
N SER A 193 12.65 5.92 9.47
CA SER A 193 12.25 7.10 8.72
C SER A 193 13.25 8.23 8.91
N GLU A 194 13.69 8.82 7.81
CA GLU A 194 14.61 9.95 7.81
C GLU A 194 13.94 11.22 8.35
N PHE A 195 12.66 11.41 7.96
CA PHE A 195 11.83 12.52 8.39
C PHE A 195 10.58 11.99 9.08
N LEU A 196 10.26 12.54 10.25
CA LEU A 196 8.99 12.33 10.92
C LEU A 196 8.43 13.71 11.32
N LEU A 197 7.23 14.02 10.79
CA LEU A 197 6.47 15.18 11.23
C LEU A 197 5.39 14.71 12.20
N MET A 198 5.44 15.25 13.41
CA MET A 198 4.50 14.93 14.49
C MET A 198 3.74 16.21 14.83
N PHE A 199 2.46 16.22 14.49
CA PHE A 199 1.52 17.28 14.88
C PHE A 199 0.91 16.97 16.25
N ASN A 200 -0.19 17.61 16.60
CA ASN A 200 -0.88 17.33 17.84
C ASN A 200 -1.27 15.85 17.95
N GLN A 201 -0.92 15.23 19.07
CA GLN A 201 -1.10 13.79 19.28
C GLN A 201 -2.02 13.51 20.46
N ALA A 202 -2.76 12.39 20.37
CA ALA A 202 -3.51 11.85 21.50
C ALA A 202 -2.57 11.45 22.66
N PRO A 203 -3.03 11.46 23.92
CA PRO A 203 -2.17 11.13 25.07
C PRO A 203 -1.48 9.76 24.98
N THR A 204 -2.18 8.73 24.50
CA THR A 204 -1.66 7.39 24.31
C THR A 204 -0.55 7.36 23.26
N ASP A 205 -0.79 7.98 22.10
CA ASP A 205 0.14 8.04 20.98
C ASP A 205 1.44 8.75 21.36
N ARG A 206 1.34 9.85 22.14
CA ARG A 206 2.51 10.59 22.63
C ARG A 206 3.45 9.72 23.45
N ILE A 207 2.91 8.89 24.34
CA ILE A 207 3.69 8.01 25.21
C ILE A 207 4.46 6.99 24.39
N GLU A 208 3.78 6.37 23.40
CA GLU A 208 4.41 5.37 22.54
C GLU A 208 5.45 5.99 21.61
N LEU A 209 5.18 7.16 21.02
CA LEU A 209 6.14 7.90 20.20
C LEU A 209 7.36 8.35 21.03
N ALA A 210 7.15 8.83 22.26
CA ALA A 210 8.23 9.23 23.13
C ALA A 210 9.19 8.08 23.42
N LYS A 211 8.66 6.90 23.74
CA LYS A 211 9.47 5.70 23.96
C LYS A 211 10.22 5.28 22.71
N LEU A 212 9.55 5.24 21.56
CA LEU A 212 10.14 4.79 20.29
C LEU A 212 11.25 5.71 19.77
N LEU A 213 11.06 7.02 19.93
CA LEU A 213 11.94 8.05 19.32
C LEU A 213 12.86 8.73 20.35
N ASN A 214 12.78 8.36 21.62
CA ASN A 214 13.48 9.00 22.74
C ASN A 214 13.21 10.52 22.81
N ILE A 215 11.94 10.92 22.72
CA ILE A 215 11.49 12.31 22.82
C ILE A 215 11.49 12.70 24.30
N SER A 216 12.10 13.83 24.64
CA SER A 216 12.10 14.35 26.02
C SER A 216 10.75 14.96 26.39
N ASP A 217 10.46 15.04 27.69
CA ASP A 217 9.22 15.66 28.20
C ASP A 217 9.04 17.09 27.68
N THR A 218 10.11 17.88 27.65
CA THR A 218 10.09 19.26 27.13
C THR A 218 9.74 19.31 25.64
N GLN A 219 10.18 18.32 24.87
CA GLN A 219 9.81 18.22 23.44
C GLN A 219 8.36 17.77 23.27
N LEU A 220 7.86 16.90 24.14
CA LEU A 220 6.47 16.42 24.09
C LEU A 220 5.44 17.55 24.23
N ASP A 221 5.79 18.65 24.91
CA ASP A 221 4.90 19.81 25.06
C ASP A 221 4.53 20.41 23.70
N TYR A 222 5.42 20.32 22.70
CA TYR A 222 5.17 20.84 21.34
C TYR A 222 4.18 20.04 20.52
N ILE A 223 3.84 18.83 20.93
CA ILE A 223 2.79 17.98 20.31
C ILE A 223 1.63 17.71 21.27
N THR A 224 1.62 18.44 22.41
CA THR A 224 0.56 18.39 23.41
C THR A 224 -0.29 19.64 23.26
N ASN A 225 -1.55 19.50 22.84
CA ASN A 225 -2.43 20.64 22.58
C ASN A 225 -1.86 21.66 21.57
N ALA A 226 -1.06 21.19 20.63
CA ALA A 226 -0.46 22.01 19.60
C ALA A 226 -1.52 22.65 18.70
N GLN A 227 -1.30 23.87 18.28
CA GLN A 227 -2.15 24.53 17.29
C GLN A 227 -1.94 23.91 15.90
N ALA A 228 -2.90 24.09 14.99
CA ALA A 228 -2.77 23.63 13.61
C ALA A 228 -1.49 24.19 12.97
N GLY A 229 -0.71 23.31 12.34
CA GLY A 229 0.57 23.67 11.72
C GLY A 229 1.77 23.68 12.67
N HIS A 230 1.57 23.45 13.95
CA HIS A 230 2.65 23.37 14.95
C HIS A 230 2.95 21.90 15.29
N GLY A 231 4.20 21.59 15.59
CA GLY A 231 4.60 20.25 15.96
C GLY A 231 6.10 20.06 16.13
N LEU A 232 6.51 18.80 16.06
CA LEU A 232 7.91 18.38 16.06
C LEU A 232 8.29 17.75 14.72
N ILE A 233 9.47 18.07 14.26
CA ILE A 233 10.09 17.38 13.13
C ILE A 233 11.35 16.66 13.59
N LYS A 234 11.44 15.36 13.32
CA LYS A 234 12.66 14.58 13.42
C LYS A 234 13.33 14.54 12.05
N VAL A 235 14.62 14.91 12.01
CA VAL A 235 15.47 14.85 10.83
C VAL A 235 16.77 14.16 11.23
N GLY A 236 17.01 12.96 10.68
CA GLY A 236 18.14 12.15 11.12
C GLY A 236 18.11 11.90 12.63
N GLY A 237 19.13 12.35 13.37
CA GLY A 237 19.21 12.22 14.82
C GLY A 237 18.64 13.41 15.62
N GLY A 238 18.24 14.49 14.97
CA GLY A 238 17.74 15.71 15.62
C GLY A 238 16.20 15.75 15.66
N ILE A 239 15.65 16.24 16.78
CA ILE A 239 14.21 16.53 16.91
C ILE A 239 14.07 17.99 17.30
N VAL A 240 13.38 18.77 16.49
CA VAL A 240 13.18 20.20 16.69
C VAL A 240 11.72 20.60 16.51
N PRO A 241 11.24 21.61 17.25
CA PRO A 241 9.92 22.17 17.01
C PRO A 241 9.87 22.91 15.67
N PHE A 242 8.69 22.90 15.04
CA PHE A 242 8.43 23.65 13.83
C PHE A 242 7.07 24.31 13.85
N VAL A 243 6.95 25.36 13.06
CA VAL A 243 5.70 26.07 12.78
C VAL A 243 5.55 26.18 11.28
N ASN A 244 4.42 25.74 10.76
CA ASN A 244 4.04 25.86 9.35
C ASN A 244 2.64 26.48 9.27
N GLU A 245 2.58 27.79 9.15
CA GLU A 245 1.33 28.53 8.92
C GLU A 245 1.06 28.60 7.42
N PHE A 246 0.15 27.75 6.95
CA PHE A 246 -0.22 27.75 5.54
C PHE A 246 -1.02 29.03 5.22
N PRO A 247 -0.66 29.80 4.17
CA PRO A 247 -1.35 31.05 3.80
C PRO A 247 -2.81 30.80 3.41
N ARG A 248 -3.76 31.30 4.21
CA ARG A 248 -5.20 31.05 4.04
C ARG A 248 -5.84 31.84 2.91
N ASP A 249 -5.22 32.89 2.44
CA ASP A 249 -5.66 33.73 1.33
C ASP A 249 -5.40 33.12 -0.06
N THR A 250 -4.64 32.02 -0.11
CA THR A 250 -4.27 31.37 -1.36
C THR A 250 -5.40 30.54 -1.95
N ARG A 251 -5.44 30.45 -3.30
CA ARG A 251 -6.36 29.55 -4.01
C ARG A 251 -6.15 28.10 -3.59
N LEU A 252 -4.89 27.69 -3.31
CA LEU A 252 -4.57 26.33 -2.90
C LEU A 252 -5.20 26.01 -1.55
N TYR A 253 -5.14 26.91 -0.58
CA TYR A 253 -5.82 26.72 0.71
C TYR A 253 -7.32 26.51 0.53
N LYS A 254 -7.98 27.37 -0.29
CA LYS A 254 -9.42 27.28 -0.55
C LYS A 254 -9.84 25.98 -1.22
N LEU A 255 -8.95 25.37 -2.03
CA LEU A 255 -9.22 24.09 -2.70
C LEU A 255 -8.97 22.88 -1.77
N MET A 256 -8.16 23.05 -0.73
CA MET A 256 -7.74 21.94 0.15
C MET A 256 -8.39 21.97 1.53
N THR A 257 -9.01 23.09 1.92
CA THR A 257 -9.67 23.17 3.23
C THR A 257 -10.89 22.26 3.29
N THR A 258 -11.03 21.53 4.38
CA THR A 258 -12.19 20.71 4.68
C THR A 258 -13.03 21.30 5.80
N LYS A 259 -12.70 22.51 6.27
CA LYS A 259 -13.43 23.15 7.35
C LYS A 259 -14.76 23.70 6.88
N PRO A 260 -15.86 23.34 7.56
CA PRO A 260 -17.17 23.91 7.26
C PRO A 260 -17.12 25.44 7.38
N GLY A 261 -17.57 26.15 6.34
CA GLY A 261 -17.62 27.64 6.30
C GLY A 261 -16.36 28.33 5.78
N GLU A 262 -15.31 27.59 5.41
CA GLU A 262 -14.13 28.13 4.70
C GLU A 262 -14.12 27.76 3.20
N LEU A 263 -15.15 27.04 2.75
CA LEU A 263 -15.38 26.64 1.36
C LEU A 263 -16.06 27.77 0.58
#